data_47ba060aa0953c7b46bca6e1b2357387
#
_entry.id   47ba060aa0953c7b46bca6e1b2357387
#
_cell.length_a   1.000
_cell.length_b   1.000
_cell.length_c   1.000
_cell.angle_alpha   90.00
_cell.angle_beta   90.00
_cell.angle_gamma   90.00
#
_symmetry.space_group_name_H-M   'P 1'
#
loop_
_entity.id
_entity.type
_entity.pdbx_description
1 polymer ?
#
loop_
_entity_poly.entity_id
_entity_poly.type
_entity_poly.pdbx_seq_one_letter_code
_entity_poly.pdbx_strand_id
1 'polypeptide(L)'
;MKQHITINIHDTTISIMVPQEEEPTYREAGILINERLNTYFSHYQGVKSNKEIYFYAMIDIALKCIKESKKNDVKPITDLLDELSKEIDENLK
;
A
#
# COMPACT_ATOMS: atom_id res chain seq x y z
N MET A 1 -22.02 -6.27 1.90
CA MET A 1 -22.20 -6.38 0.44
C MET A 1 -20.99 -5.79 -0.26
N LYS A 2 -20.51 -6.46 -1.29
CA LYS A 2 -19.34 -5.99 -2.04
C LYS A 2 -19.77 -5.22 -3.27
N GLN A 3 -18.99 -4.23 -3.64
CA GLN A 3 -19.26 -3.42 -4.82
C GLN A 3 -17.95 -3.13 -5.56
N HIS A 4 -18.08 -2.83 -6.84
CA HIS A 4 -16.95 -2.38 -7.64
C HIS A 4 -16.73 -0.91 -7.43
N ILE A 5 -15.48 -0.53 -7.22
CA ILE A 5 -15.09 0.88 -7.24
C ILE A 5 -13.90 1.04 -8.16
N THR A 6 -13.70 2.26 -8.65
CA THR A 6 -12.50 2.57 -9.43
C THR A 6 -11.68 3.58 -8.65
N ILE A 7 -10.37 3.34 -8.65
CA ILE A 7 -9.41 4.23 -7.99
C ILE A 7 -8.34 4.58 -9.00
N ASN A 8 -8.04 5.86 -9.11
CA ASN A 8 -6.96 6.33 -9.98
C ASN A 8 -5.67 6.35 -9.18
N ILE A 9 -4.69 5.59 -9.65
CA ILE A 9 -3.35 5.56 -9.07
C ILE A 9 -2.40 6.07 -10.13
N HIS A 10 -1.87 7.28 -9.94
CA HIS A 10 -0.99 7.96 -10.88
C HIS A 10 -1.69 8.08 -12.24
N ASP A 11 -1.21 7.39 -13.26
CA ASP A 11 -1.81 7.44 -14.61
C ASP A 11 -2.69 6.23 -14.91
N THR A 12 -2.98 5.42 -13.90
CA THR A 12 -3.69 4.15 -14.09
C THR A 12 -4.99 4.15 -13.32
N THR A 13 -6.04 3.66 -13.96
CA THR A 13 -7.33 3.44 -13.30
C THR A 13 -7.46 1.97 -12.94
N ILE A 14 -7.71 1.71 -11.66
CA ILE A 14 -7.83 0.37 -11.14
C ILE A 14 -9.27 0.12 -10.71
N SER A 15 -9.83 -1.01 -11.11
CA SER A 15 -11.15 -1.44 -10.68
C SER A 15 -11.00 -2.55 -9.67
N ILE A 16 -11.58 -2.38 -8.48
CA ILE A 16 -11.47 -3.38 -7.42
C ILE A 16 -12.83 -3.61 -6.78
N MET A 17 -12.99 -4.82 -6.24
CA MET A 17 -14.16 -5.20 -5.47
C MET A 17 -13.89 -4.95 -3.99
N VAL A 18 -14.74 -4.17 -3.35
CA VAL A 18 -14.54 -3.85 -1.92
C VAL A 18 -15.86 -3.97 -1.17
N PRO A 19 -15.81 -4.28 0.13
CA PRO A 19 -17.02 -4.19 0.95
C PRO A 19 -17.53 -2.76 0.95
N GLN A 20 -18.84 -2.62 0.83
CA GLN A 20 -19.46 -1.31 0.71
C GLN A 20 -19.09 -0.37 1.87
N GLU A 21 -19.05 -0.89 3.08
CA GLU A 21 -18.76 -0.12 4.27
C GLU A 21 -17.30 0.32 4.34
N GLU A 22 -16.41 -0.30 3.56
CA GLU A 22 -14.99 0.03 3.55
C GLU A 22 -14.59 0.93 2.38
N GLU A 23 -15.53 1.29 1.52
CA GLU A 23 -15.21 2.13 0.36
C GLU A 23 -14.45 3.41 0.72
N PRO A 24 -14.87 4.19 1.73
CA PRO A 24 -14.13 5.41 2.07
C PRO A 24 -12.68 5.15 2.44
N THR A 25 -12.42 4.04 3.12
CA THR A 25 -11.07 3.67 3.52
C THR A 25 -10.20 3.35 2.31
N TYR A 26 -10.76 2.62 1.34
CA TYR A 26 -10.04 2.33 0.10
C TYR A 26 -9.73 3.59 -0.69
N ARG A 27 -10.66 4.55 -0.73
CA ARG A 27 -10.43 5.82 -1.42
C ARG A 27 -9.37 6.65 -0.73
N GLU A 28 -9.35 6.66 0.59
CA GLU A 28 -8.29 7.32 1.35
C GLU A 28 -6.93 6.70 1.06
N ALA A 29 -6.89 5.38 0.97
CA ALA A 29 -5.65 4.68 0.63
C ALA A 29 -5.13 5.12 -0.74
N GLY A 30 -6.04 5.27 -1.72
CA GLY A 30 -5.67 5.74 -3.04
C GLY A 30 -5.09 7.16 -3.02
N ILE A 31 -5.69 8.04 -2.22
CA ILE A 31 -5.19 9.41 -2.07
C ILE A 31 -3.79 9.40 -1.47
N LEU A 32 -3.58 8.61 -0.44
CA LEU A 32 -2.28 8.51 0.22
C LEU A 32 -1.21 7.99 -0.75
N ILE A 33 -1.55 6.96 -1.50
CA ILE A 33 -0.62 6.40 -2.49
C ILE A 33 -0.23 7.47 -3.52
N ASN A 34 -1.21 8.21 -4.02
CA ASN A 34 -0.95 9.26 -5.01
C ASN A 34 -0.07 10.37 -4.45
N GLU A 35 -0.28 10.75 -3.20
CA GLU A 35 0.57 11.75 -2.55
C GLU A 35 2.02 11.29 -2.47
N ARG A 36 2.23 10.04 -2.09
CA ARG A 36 3.58 9.48 -2.00
C ARG A 36 4.22 9.35 -3.37
N LEU A 37 3.45 8.89 -4.36
CA LEU A 37 3.94 8.80 -5.73
C LEU A 37 4.34 10.18 -6.28
N ASN A 38 3.51 11.18 -6.06
CA ASN A 38 3.81 12.53 -6.53
C ASN A 38 5.11 13.05 -5.94
N THR A 39 5.34 12.79 -4.66
CA THR A 39 6.56 13.19 -3.97
C THR A 39 7.78 12.56 -4.63
N TYR A 40 7.74 11.25 -4.87
CA TYR A 40 8.89 10.55 -5.43
C TYR A 40 9.08 10.83 -6.91
N PHE A 41 8.00 11.00 -7.68
CA PHE A 41 8.12 11.38 -9.07
C PHE A 41 8.73 12.79 -9.21
N SER A 42 8.37 13.70 -8.32
CA SER A 42 8.95 15.05 -8.32
C SER A 42 10.47 15.03 -8.14
N HIS A 43 10.96 14.11 -7.28
CA HIS A 43 12.38 14.03 -6.99
C HIS A 43 13.18 13.22 -8.00
N TYR A 44 12.59 12.18 -8.55
CA TYR A 44 13.36 11.17 -9.30
C TYR A 44 12.96 11.03 -10.76
N GLN A 45 11.99 11.79 -11.23
CA GLN A 45 11.59 11.72 -12.63
C GLN A 45 12.77 12.09 -13.52
N GLY A 46 13.05 11.24 -14.52
CA GLY A 46 14.19 11.44 -15.40
C GLY A 46 15.50 10.90 -14.85
N VAL A 47 15.55 10.52 -13.57
CA VAL A 47 16.75 9.97 -12.93
C VAL A 47 16.60 8.48 -12.70
N LYS A 48 15.40 8.07 -12.25
CA LYS A 48 15.08 6.68 -11.98
C LYS A 48 13.94 6.22 -12.87
N SER A 49 13.85 4.91 -13.10
CA SER A 49 12.74 4.37 -13.88
C SER A 49 11.43 4.51 -13.09
N ASN A 50 10.31 4.52 -13.82
CA ASN A 50 9.00 4.58 -13.18
C ASN A 50 8.79 3.42 -12.20
N LYS A 51 9.26 2.24 -12.57
CA LYS A 51 9.16 1.05 -11.73
C LYS A 51 9.88 1.24 -10.40
N GLU A 52 11.09 1.80 -10.43
CA GLU A 52 11.85 2.08 -9.21
C GLU A 52 11.15 3.11 -8.35
N ILE A 53 10.56 4.13 -8.97
CA ILE A 53 9.83 5.16 -8.24
C ILE A 53 8.62 4.56 -7.54
N TYR A 54 7.89 3.68 -8.21
CA TYR A 54 6.78 2.97 -7.57
C TYR A 54 7.24 2.16 -6.36
N PHE A 55 8.38 1.48 -6.47
CA PHE A 55 8.92 0.71 -5.37
C PHE A 55 9.31 1.59 -4.19
N TYR A 56 9.91 2.75 -4.46
CA TYR A 56 10.26 3.69 -3.39
C TYR A 56 9.01 4.14 -2.62
N ALA A 57 7.94 4.45 -3.35
CA ALA A 57 6.69 4.85 -2.71
C ALA A 57 6.11 3.73 -1.86
N MET A 58 6.17 2.50 -2.36
CA MET A 58 5.70 1.33 -1.60
C MET A 58 6.49 1.15 -0.31
N ILE A 59 7.80 1.27 -0.38
CA ILE A 59 8.66 1.15 0.80
C ILE A 59 8.34 2.25 1.81
N ASP A 60 8.17 3.48 1.34
CA ASP A 60 7.81 4.61 2.19
C ASP A 60 6.52 4.34 2.96
N ILE A 61 5.49 3.91 2.25
CA ILE A 61 4.18 3.63 2.86
C ILE A 61 4.30 2.49 3.87
N ALA A 62 5.00 1.43 3.50
CA ALA A 62 5.18 0.27 4.36
C ALA A 62 5.94 0.65 5.63
N LEU A 63 6.99 1.46 5.50
CA LEU A 63 7.77 1.92 6.66
C LEU A 63 6.92 2.75 7.61
N LYS A 64 6.11 3.64 7.08
CA LYS A 64 5.22 4.46 7.90
C LYS A 64 4.18 3.61 8.61
N CYS A 65 3.65 2.63 7.92
CA CYS A 65 2.70 1.69 8.50
C CYS A 65 3.33 0.92 9.66
N ILE A 66 4.55 0.42 9.47
CA ILE A 66 5.27 -0.33 10.50
C ILE A 66 5.58 0.55 11.70
N LYS A 67 6.04 1.77 11.46
CA LYS A 67 6.37 2.71 12.54
C LYS A 67 5.12 3.07 13.35
N GLU A 68 4.00 3.26 12.68
CA GLU A 68 2.74 3.57 13.36
C GLU A 68 2.25 2.40 14.20
N SER A 69 2.39 1.19 13.69
CA SER A 69 2.05 -0.01 14.44
C SER A 69 2.86 -0.14 15.72
N LYS A 70 4.16 0.13 15.63
CA LYS A 70 5.04 0.04 16.79
C LYS A 70 4.69 1.06 17.86
N LYS A 71 4.19 2.22 17.45
CA LYS A 71 3.79 3.26 18.39
C LYS A 71 2.54 2.91 19.16
N ASN A 72 1.55 2.35 18.46
CA ASN A 72 0.20 2.21 18.99
C ASN A 72 -0.14 0.80 19.42
N ASP A 73 0.66 -0.14 19.02
CA ASP A 73 0.35 -1.54 19.18
C ASP A 73 1.19 -2.18 20.26
N VAL A 74 0.52 -3.00 21.04
CA VAL A 74 1.13 -3.84 22.04
C VAL A 74 1.66 -5.12 21.42
N LYS A 75 1.12 -5.48 20.25
CA LYS A 75 1.58 -6.68 19.56
C LYS A 75 2.83 -6.39 18.77
N PRO A 76 3.89 -7.17 18.95
CA PRO A 76 5.09 -6.98 18.14
C PRO A 76 4.78 -7.17 16.66
N ILE A 77 5.40 -6.34 15.83
CA ILE A 77 5.28 -6.46 14.39
C ILE A 77 5.77 -7.81 13.89
N THR A 78 6.71 -8.40 14.63
CA THR A 78 7.22 -9.73 14.32
C THR A 78 6.10 -10.76 14.22
N ASP A 79 5.04 -10.62 15.02
CA ASP A 79 3.91 -11.55 14.97
C ASP A 79 3.18 -11.45 13.63
N LEU A 80 3.00 -10.24 13.11
CA LEU A 80 2.36 -10.04 11.81
C LEU A 80 3.23 -10.59 10.68
N LEU A 81 4.53 -10.36 10.76
CA LEU A 81 5.47 -10.87 9.78
C LEU A 81 5.50 -12.40 9.80
N ASP A 82 5.43 -12.99 11.00
CA ASP A 82 5.39 -14.44 11.14
C ASP A 82 4.13 -15.03 10.50
N GLU A 83 2.98 -14.38 10.70
CA GLU A 83 1.74 -14.82 10.09
C GLU A 83 1.80 -14.75 8.57
N LEU A 84 2.35 -13.67 8.03
CA LEU A 84 2.51 -13.52 6.60
C LEU A 84 3.48 -14.55 6.03
N SER A 85 4.57 -14.81 6.75
CA SER A 85 5.54 -15.82 6.34
C SER A 85 4.93 -17.20 6.29
N LYS A 86 4.08 -17.53 7.27
CA LYS A 86 3.38 -18.81 7.30
C LYS A 86 2.46 -18.95 6.10
N GLU A 87 1.71 -17.93 5.77
CA GLU A 87 0.81 -17.94 4.62
C GLU A 87 1.57 -18.14 3.32
N ILE A 88 2.70 -17.47 3.19
CA ILE A 88 3.56 -17.59 2.00
C ILE A 88 4.11 -19.00 1.90
N ASP A 89 4.62 -19.54 3.01
CA ASP A 89 5.17 -20.89 3.06
C ASP A 89 4.11 -21.94 2.69
N GLU A 90 2.90 -21.78 3.21
CA GLU A 90 1.80 -22.68 2.90
C GLU A 90 1.42 -22.63 1.43
N ASN A 91 1.44 -21.46 0.84
CA ASN A 91 1.11 -21.28 -0.57
C ASN A 91 2.20 -21.78 -1.50
N LEU A 92 3.43 -21.83 -1.05
CA LEU A 92 4.58 -22.28 -1.84
C LEU A 92 4.77 -23.79 -1.81
N LYS A 93 4.08 -24.49 -0.93
CA LYS A 93 4.19 -25.94 -0.83
C LYS A 93 3.28 -26.67 -1.84
#